data_a7935d7fa9fea403737161abdfd90457
#
_entry.id   a7935d7fa9fea403737161abdfd90457
#
_cell.length_a   1.000
_cell.length_b   1.000
_cell.length_c   1.000
_cell.angle_alpha   90.00
_cell.angle_beta   90.00
_cell.angle_gamma   90.00
#
_symmetry.space_group_name_H-M   'P 1'
#
loop_
_entity.id
_entity.type
_entity.pdbx_description
1 polymer ?
#
loop_
_entity_poly.entity_id
_entity_poly.type
_entity_poly.pdbx_seq_one_letter_code
_entity_poly.pdbx_strand_id
1 'polypeptide(L)'
;KNIPFKDILIHGLVRDSQGRKMSKSLGNTMDPLELSEKHGADALRFSLIEKANPGQDVPFDEEWTVSAKKFGNKIWNAAKFVHLYTDESTPSEISTVSLIENKWIISRFNETLEEFNELFEKYKISDAYKLLYNFLWSELFDWYFEFSKNLFIDEDKKIETQTVLKSIFLESLKLLNPAMPHITEEIWSSFNENYIIDNS
;
A
#
# COMPACT_ATOMS: atom_id res chain seq x y z
N LYS A 1 -15.25 6.81 -37.50
CA LYS A 1 -14.09 6.18 -36.85
C LYS A 1 -14.13 6.55 -35.37
N ASN A 2 -14.24 5.59 -34.48
CA ASN A 2 -14.22 5.83 -33.04
C ASN A 2 -12.77 6.02 -32.59
N ILE A 3 -12.53 7.00 -31.71
CA ILE A 3 -11.23 7.19 -31.05
C ILE A 3 -11.05 6.03 -30.07
N PRO A 4 -9.97 5.23 -30.16
CA PRO A 4 -9.80 4.02 -29.33
C PRO A 4 -9.50 4.35 -27.84
N PHE A 5 -8.99 5.55 -27.55
CA PHE A 5 -8.65 6.00 -26.20
C PHE A 5 -9.33 7.31 -25.90
N LYS A 6 -9.88 7.46 -24.69
CA LYS A 6 -10.46 8.74 -24.23
C LYS A 6 -9.38 9.64 -23.62
N ASP A 7 -8.44 9.02 -22.91
CA ASP A 7 -7.40 9.72 -22.15
C ASP A 7 -6.02 9.22 -22.56
N ILE A 8 -5.04 10.11 -22.54
CA ILE A 8 -3.63 9.82 -22.80
C ILE A 8 -2.83 10.34 -21.61
N LEU A 9 -2.26 9.44 -20.83
CA LEU A 9 -1.39 9.78 -19.72
C LEU A 9 0.07 9.83 -20.18
N ILE A 10 0.69 10.99 -20.06
CA ILE A 10 2.11 11.17 -20.39
C ILE A 10 2.89 11.29 -19.08
N HIS A 11 3.78 10.31 -18.83
CA HIS A 11 4.68 10.34 -17.70
C HIS A 11 5.99 11.08 -18.03
N GLY A 12 6.67 11.61 -17.01
CA GLY A 12 8.00 12.19 -17.14
C GLY A 12 9.10 11.13 -17.28
N LEU A 13 10.32 11.60 -17.56
CA LEU A 13 11.50 10.75 -17.63
C LEU A 13 12.10 10.57 -16.24
N VAL A 14 12.64 9.37 -15.99
CA VAL A 14 13.49 9.13 -14.82
C VAL A 14 14.88 9.73 -15.11
N ARG A 15 15.34 10.59 -14.21
CA ARG A 15 16.64 11.28 -14.28
C ARG A 15 17.52 10.82 -13.12
N ASP A 16 18.81 11.14 -13.18
CA ASP A 16 19.71 10.89 -12.04
C ASP A 16 19.35 11.82 -10.85
N SER A 17 19.95 11.61 -9.69
CA SER A 17 19.71 12.39 -8.47
C SER A 17 20.02 13.90 -8.63
N GLN A 18 20.77 14.30 -9.66
CA GLN A 18 21.07 15.68 -10.00
C GLN A 18 20.13 16.25 -11.06
N GLY A 19 19.10 15.48 -11.47
CA GLY A 19 18.15 15.90 -12.49
C GLY A 19 18.65 15.81 -13.93
N ARG A 20 19.83 15.20 -14.18
CA ARG A 20 20.39 15.05 -15.53
C ARG A 20 19.79 13.82 -16.22
N LYS A 21 19.67 13.88 -17.54
CA LYS A 21 19.28 12.74 -18.34
C LYS A 21 20.28 11.59 -18.15
N MET A 22 19.79 10.40 -17.84
CA MET A 22 20.61 9.21 -17.74
C MET A 22 21.12 8.78 -19.13
N SER A 23 22.41 8.47 -19.24
CA SER A 23 23.00 7.89 -20.45
C SER A 23 24.19 7.00 -20.10
N LYS A 24 24.40 5.96 -20.91
CA LYS A 24 25.56 5.06 -20.76
C LYS A 24 26.89 5.80 -20.88
N SER A 25 26.94 6.79 -21.74
CA SER A 25 28.17 7.60 -21.99
C SER A 25 28.56 8.48 -20.79
N LEU A 26 27.59 8.88 -19.96
CA LEU A 26 27.83 9.67 -18.74
C LEU A 26 28.05 8.77 -17.50
N GLY A 27 27.85 7.46 -17.61
CA GLY A 27 28.01 6.53 -16.49
C GLY A 27 27.03 6.80 -15.33
N ASN A 28 25.92 7.51 -15.57
CA ASN A 28 24.92 7.88 -14.57
C ASN A 28 23.61 7.08 -14.71
N THR A 29 23.64 5.97 -15.43
CA THR A 29 22.50 5.05 -15.54
C THR A 29 22.44 4.16 -14.32
N MET A 30 21.24 3.99 -13.79
CA MET A 30 20.92 2.96 -12.79
C MET A 30 20.26 1.79 -13.51
N ASP A 31 20.74 0.57 -13.25
CA ASP A 31 20.10 -0.63 -13.77
C ASP A 31 18.93 -1.03 -12.86
N PRO A 32 17.70 -1.04 -13.39
CA PRO A 32 16.53 -1.44 -12.59
C PRO A 32 16.59 -2.91 -12.16
N LEU A 33 17.31 -3.78 -12.87
CA LEU A 33 17.50 -5.18 -12.47
C LEU A 33 18.38 -5.28 -11.23
N GLU A 34 19.51 -4.57 -11.21
CA GLU A 34 20.39 -4.52 -10.02
C GLU A 34 19.67 -3.95 -8.80
N LEU A 35 18.86 -2.88 -8.97
CA LEU A 35 18.05 -2.32 -7.89
C LEU A 35 16.99 -3.29 -7.40
N SER A 36 16.36 -4.03 -8.32
CA SER A 36 15.36 -5.05 -7.98
C SER A 36 15.98 -6.23 -7.23
N GLU A 37 17.17 -6.70 -7.64
CA GLU A 37 17.89 -7.77 -6.94
C GLU A 37 18.31 -7.34 -5.53
N LYS A 38 18.75 -6.09 -5.36
CA LYS A 38 19.24 -5.55 -4.08
C LYS A 38 18.14 -5.22 -3.10
N HIS A 39 17.02 -4.67 -3.58
CA HIS A 39 15.97 -4.09 -2.73
C HIS A 39 14.62 -4.79 -2.84
N GLY A 40 14.39 -5.58 -3.89
CA GLY A 40 13.14 -6.22 -4.23
C GLY A 40 12.35 -5.42 -5.28
N ALA A 41 11.64 -6.14 -6.14
CA ALA A 41 10.86 -5.55 -7.24
C ALA A 41 9.76 -4.59 -6.74
N ASP A 42 9.06 -4.96 -5.67
CA ASP A 42 8.00 -4.12 -5.08
C ASP A 42 8.53 -2.79 -4.53
N ALA A 43 9.73 -2.81 -3.92
CA ALA A 43 10.35 -1.59 -3.42
C ALA A 43 10.70 -0.62 -4.55
N LEU A 44 11.25 -1.13 -5.65
CA LEU A 44 11.54 -0.33 -6.84
C LEU A 44 10.25 0.23 -7.45
N ARG A 45 9.22 -0.62 -7.65
CA ARG A 45 7.93 -0.21 -8.21
C ARG A 45 7.27 0.89 -7.37
N PHE A 46 7.15 0.66 -6.06
CA PHE A 46 6.52 1.62 -5.15
C PHE A 46 7.26 2.95 -5.10
N SER A 47 8.61 2.93 -5.06
CA SER A 47 9.42 4.14 -5.03
C SER A 47 9.23 5.02 -6.28
N LEU A 48 9.06 4.40 -7.45
CA LEU A 48 8.78 5.11 -8.69
C LEU A 48 7.35 5.65 -8.73
N ILE A 49 6.35 4.82 -8.36
CA ILE A 49 4.94 5.19 -8.38
C ILE A 49 4.67 6.35 -7.41
N GLU A 50 5.20 6.29 -6.20
CA GLU A 50 5.01 7.33 -5.18
C GLU A 50 5.57 8.69 -5.60
N LYS A 51 6.57 8.74 -6.50
CA LYS A 51 7.23 9.97 -6.95
C LYS A 51 6.82 10.43 -8.35
N ALA A 52 6.17 9.56 -9.13
CA ALA A 52 5.80 9.86 -10.52
C ALA A 52 4.58 10.79 -10.60
N ASN A 53 4.82 12.06 -10.89
CA ASN A 53 3.75 13.02 -11.21
C ASN A 53 3.59 13.13 -12.74
N PRO A 54 2.35 13.18 -13.26
CA PRO A 54 2.11 13.36 -14.68
C PRO A 54 2.85 14.58 -15.24
N GLY A 55 3.56 14.39 -16.36
CA GLY A 55 4.25 15.48 -17.07
C GLY A 55 5.51 16.04 -16.38
N GLN A 56 5.95 15.46 -15.26
CA GLN A 56 7.15 15.90 -14.55
C GLN A 56 8.22 14.81 -14.57
N ASP A 57 9.46 15.22 -14.87
CA ASP A 57 10.61 14.33 -14.76
C ASP A 57 10.90 13.98 -13.28
N VAL A 58 11.31 12.74 -13.05
CA VAL A 58 11.56 12.20 -11.71
C VAL A 58 13.07 12.08 -11.48
N PRO A 59 13.70 12.95 -10.66
CA PRO A 59 15.08 12.80 -10.25
C PRO A 59 15.19 11.65 -9.24
N PHE A 60 15.46 10.44 -9.75
CA PHE A 60 15.46 9.23 -8.95
C PHE A 60 16.69 9.15 -8.04
N ASP A 61 16.44 8.74 -6.80
CA ASP A 61 17.47 8.44 -5.81
C ASP A 61 17.27 7.02 -5.27
N GLU A 62 18.35 6.24 -5.16
CA GLU A 62 18.29 4.86 -4.61
C GLU A 62 17.74 4.82 -3.18
N GLU A 63 17.92 5.89 -2.39
CA GLU A 63 17.36 5.99 -1.03
C GLU A 63 15.83 5.85 -0.99
N TRP A 64 15.14 6.20 -2.06
CA TRP A 64 13.68 6.00 -2.16
C TRP A 64 13.32 4.52 -2.19
N THR A 65 14.11 3.73 -2.92
CA THR A 65 13.92 2.27 -2.95
C THR A 65 14.22 1.63 -1.59
N VAL A 66 15.24 2.13 -0.89
CA VAL A 66 15.52 1.71 0.51
C VAL A 66 14.34 2.03 1.43
N SER A 67 13.76 3.20 1.30
CA SER A 67 12.58 3.62 2.09
C SER A 67 11.35 2.77 1.78
N ALA A 68 11.11 2.48 0.49
CA ALA A 68 10.04 1.60 0.05
C ALA A 68 10.23 0.16 0.56
N LYS A 69 11.47 -0.35 0.61
CA LYS A 69 11.80 -1.64 1.22
C LYS A 69 11.46 -1.67 2.72
N LYS A 70 11.73 -0.58 3.45
CA LYS A 70 11.35 -0.47 4.87
C LYS A 70 9.83 -0.50 5.03
N PHE A 71 9.10 0.12 4.12
CA PHE A 71 7.64 0.05 4.10
C PHE A 71 7.13 -1.37 3.86
N GLY A 72 7.69 -2.09 2.87
CA GLY A 72 7.38 -3.51 2.66
C GLY A 72 7.63 -4.36 3.92
N ASN A 73 8.75 -4.15 4.61
CA ASN A 73 9.04 -4.82 5.87
C ASN A 73 8.01 -4.49 6.96
N LYS A 74 7.52 -3.24 7.01
CA LYS A 74 6.48 -2.84 7.96
C LYS A 74 5.14 -3.53 7.66
N ILE A 75 4.76 -3.63 6.37
CA ILE A 75 3.57 -4.38 5.94
C ILE A 75 3.68 -5.87 6.32
N TRP A 76 4.84 -6.49 6.10
CA TRP A 76 5.08 -7.87 6.49
C TRP A 76 4.95 -8.10 8.00
N ASN A 77 5.49 -7.20 8.81
CA ASN A 77 5.34 -7.26 10.26
C ASN A 77 3.89 -6.98 10.71
N ALA A 78 3.18 -6.12 10.00
CA ALA A 78 1.75 -5.90 10.22
C ALA A 78 0.95 -7.18 9.94
N ALA A 79 1.25 -7.91 8.87
CA ALA A 79 0.64 -9.21 8.59
C ALA A 79 0.84 -10.21 9.73
N LYS A 80 2.05 -10.30 10.27
CA LYS A 80 2.32 -11.15 11.45
C LYS A 80 1.51 -10.75 12.66
N PHE A 81 1.31 -9.45 12.88
CA PHE A 81 0.46 -8.95 13.96
C PHE A 81 -0.99 -9.36 13.74
N VAL A 82 -1.51 -9.21 12.53
CA VAL A 82 -2.88 -9.63 12.21
C VAL A 82 -3.04 -11.14 12.43
N HIS A 83 -2.11 -11.97 11.95
CA HIS A 83 -2.13 -13.43 12.18
C HIS A 83 -2.05 -13.82 13.66
N LEU A 84 -1.35 -13.03 14.48
CA LEU A 84 -1.26 -13.31 15.92
C LEU A 84 -2.61 -13.19 16.63
N TYR A 85 -3.45 -12.28 16.16
CA TYR A 85 -4.73 -11.95 16.81
C TYR A 85 -5.97 -12.46 16.05
N THR A 86 -5.82 -12.96 14.82
CA THR A 86 -6.93 -13.48 14.01
C THR A 86 -6.63 -14.88 13.49
N ASP A 87 -7.67 -15.61 13.15
CA ASP A 87 -7.60 -16.94 12.57
C ASP A 87 -8.63 -17.10 11.42
N GLU A 88 -8.77 -18.34 10.91
CA GLU A 88 -9.72 -18.66 9.85
C GLU A 88 -11.18 -18.44 10.28
N SER A 89 -11.49 -18.60 11.58
CA SER A 89 -12.84 -18.41 12.12
C SER A 89 -13.19 -16.93 12.32
N THR A 90 -12.21 -16.03 12.31
CA THR A 90 -12.43 -14.60 12.46
C THR A 90 -13.16 -14.06 11.22
N PRO A 91 -14.36 -13.45 11.38
CA PRO A 91 -15.08 -12.87 10.25
C PRO A 91 -14.27 -11.83 9.51
N SER A 92 -14.43 -11.75 8.20
CA SER A 92 -13.86 -10.68 7.37
C SER A 92 -14.86 -9.57 7.00
N GLU A 93 -16.14 -9.77 7.33
CA GLU A 93 -17.19 -8.78 7.08
C GLU A 93 -17.58 -8.07 8.38
N ILE A 94 -17.55 -6.74 8.34
CA ILE A 94 -17.92 -5.88 9.46
C ILE A 94 -19.44 -5.70 9.46
N SER A 95 -20.15 -6.28 10.44
CA SER A 95 -21.61 -6.18 10.57
C SER A 95 -22.05 -5.06 11.50
N THR A 96 -21.53 -5.04 12.72
CA THR A 96 -21.90 -4.06 13.75
C THR A 96 -20.66 -3.63 14.52
N VAL A 97 -20.50 -2.33 14.72
CA VAL A 97 -19.36 -1.76 15.44
C VAL A 97 -19.86 -0.88 16.57
N SER A 98 -19.43 -1.19 17.77
CA SER A 98 -19.79 -0.48 19.01
C SER A 98 -18.65 0.35 19.56
N LEU A 99 -17.41 -0.18 19.50
CA LEU A 99 -16.22 0.42 20.09
C LEU A 99 -15.76 1.67 19.35
N ILE A 100 -15.37 2.68 20.12
CA ILE A 100 -14.99 3.99 19.54
C ILE A 100 -13.71 3.89 18.71
N GLU A 101 -12.75 3.07 19.14
CA GLU A 101 -11.49 2.83 18.44
C GLU A 101 -11.72 2.16 17.07
N ASN A 102 -12.64 1.20 17.03
CA ASN A 102 -13.02 0.51 15.81
C ASN A 102 -13.79 1.44 14.85
N LYS A 103 -14.72 2.26 15.39
CA LYS A 103 -15.42 3.28 14.60
C LYS A 103 -14.46 4.31 14.02
N TRP A 104 -13.47 4.72 14.80
CA TRP A 104 -12.46 5.67 14.37
C TRP A 104 -11.66 5.15 13.17
N ILE A 105 -11.09 3.95 13.27
CA ILE A 105 -10.25 3.44 12.18
C ILE A 105 -11.05 3.13 10.91
N ILE A 106 -12.31 2.67 11.05
CA ILE A 106 -13.21 2.48 9.91
C ILE A 106 -13.52 3.81 9.21
N SER A 107 -13.82 4.86 9.99
CA SER A 107 -14.06 6.20 9.42
C SER A 107 -12.83 6.68 8.67
N ARG A 108 -11.65 6.56 9.26
CA ARG A 108 -10.40 6.96 8.63
C ARG A 108 -10.08 6.18 7.36
N PHE A 109 -10.35 4.86 7.39
CA PHE A 109 -10.18 4.02 6.21
C PHE A 109 -11.14 4.41 5.08
N ASN A 110 -12.42 4.63 5.39
CA ASN A 110 -13.41 5.03 4.40
C ASN A 110 -13.09 6.40 3.77
N GLU A 111 -12.66 7.39 4.58
CA GLU A 111 -12.20 8.69 4.09
C GLU A 111 -10.98 8.53 3.17
N THR A 112 -10.02 7.68 3.58
CA THR A 112 -8.83 7.39 2.78
C THR A 112 -9.20 6.68 1.46
N LEU A 113 -10.12 5.73 1.49
CA LEU A 113 -10.58 5.00 0.31
C LEU A 113 -11.30 5.93 -0.70
N GLU A 114 -12.17 6.81 -0.21
CA GLU A 114 -12.88 7.79 -1.04
C GLU A 114 -11.89 8.73 -1.73
N GLU A 115 -10.97 9.34 -0.97
CA GLU A 115 -9.96 10.24 -1.51
C GLU A 115 -8.97 9.52 -2.44
N PHE A 116 -8.58 8.27 -2.11
CA PHE A 116 -7.73 7.43 -2.96
C PHE A 116 -8.38 7.22 -4.33
N ASN A 117 -9.66 6.84 -4.38
CA ASN A 117 -10.38 6.62 -5.61
C ASN A 117 -10.51 7.91 -6.43
N GLU A 118 -10.84 9.04 -5.80
CA GLU A 118 -10.89 10.33 -6.48
C GLU A 118 -9.53 10.73 -7.11
N LEU A 119 -8.45 10.49 -6.40
CA LEU A 119 -7.09 10.77 -6.89
C LEU A 119 -6.74 9.85 -8.08
N PHE A 120 -7.12 8.58 -8.01
CA PHE A 120 -6.95 7.63 -9.11
C PHE A 120 -7.72 8.02 -10.36
N GLU A 121 -8.99 8.40 -10.23
CA GLU A 121 -9.82 8.88 -11.34
C GLU A 121 -9.24 10.15 -12.01
N LYS A 122 -8.56 10.97 -11.23
CA LYS A 122 -7.87 12.20 -11.71
C LYS A 122 -6.44 11.93 -12.20
N TYR A 123 -6.01 10.67 -12.30
CA TYR A 123 -4.64 10.24 -12.66
C TYR A 123 -3.54 10.79 -11.72
N LYS A 124 -3.88 11.14 -10.49
CA LYS A 124 -2.95 11.58 -9.45
C LYS A 124 -2.42 10.39 -8.65
N ILE A 125 -1.84 9.44 -9.35
CA ILE A 125 -1.45 8.14 -8.78
C ILE A 125 -0.44 8.29 -7.63
N SER A 126 0.55 9.17 -7.78
CA SER A 126 1.54 9.46 -6.74
C SER A 126 0.88 9.97 -5.45
N ASP A 127 -0.08 10.89 -5.56
CA ASP A 127 -0.77 11.45 -4.40
C ASP A 127 -1.65 10.39 -3.71
N ALA A 128 -2.32 9.52 -4.50
CA ALA A 128 -3.10 8.41 -3.97
C ALA A 128 -2.25 7.45 -3.14
N TYR A 129 -1.07 7.05 -3.63
CA TYR A 129 -0.19 6.15 -2.88
C TYR A 129 0.49 6.82 -1.68
N LYS A 130 0.75 8.13 -1.70
CA LYS A 130 1.21 8.88 -0.51
C LYS A 130 0.13 8.92 0.57
N LEU A 131 -1.13 9.15 0.17
CA LEU A 131 -2.27 9.12 1.08
C LEU A 131 -2.39 7.75 1.75
N LEU A 132 -2.40 6.67 0.96
CA LEU A 132 -2.48 5.30 1.45
C LEU A 132 -1.30 4.94 2.36
N TYR A 133 -0.07 5.33 1.98
CA TYR A 133 1.12 5.14 2.80
C TYR A 133 0.97 5.80 4.18
N ASN A 134 0.51 7.05 4.24
CA ASN A 134 0.34 7.78 5.50
C ASN A 134 -0.70 7.13 6.40
N PHE A 135 -1.84 6.72 5.83
CA PHE A 135 -2.87 5.99 6.56
C PHE A 135 -2.32 4.68 7.14
N LEU A 136 -1.70 3.86 6.30
CA LEU A 136 -1.18 2.56 6.72
C LEU A 136 -0.07 2.71 7.77
N TRP A 137 0.90 3.57 7.50
CA TRP A 137 2.05 3.72 8.39
C TRP A 137 1.64 4.27 9.76
N SER A 138 0.94 5.40 9.78
CA SER A 138 0.70 6.14 11.01
C SER A 138 -0.60 5.72 11.70
N GLU A 139 -1.72 5.69 10.97
CA GLU A 139 -3.02 5.49 11.61
C GLU A 139 -3.30 4.02 11.90
N LEU A 140 -3.06 3.13 10.92
CA LEU A 140 -3.34 1.71 11.10
C LEU A 140 -2.25 1.02 11.92
N PHE A 141 -0.96 1.08 11.47
CA PHE A 141 0.10 0.27 12.08
C PHE A 141 0.65 0.87 13.38
N ASP A 142 0.77 2.21 13.49
CA ASP A 142 1.30 2.83 14.71
C ASP A 142 0.21 3.04 15.76
N TRP A 143 -0.96 3.60 15.41
CA TRP A 143 -1.99 3.91 16.39
C TRP A 143 -2.98 2.79 16.63
N TYR A 144 -3.68 2.33 15.58
CA TYR A 144 -4.76 1.37 15.78
C TYR A 144 -4.27 0.01 16.30
N PHE A 145 -3.11 -0.47 15.83
CA PHE A 145 -2.53 -1.70 16.35
C PHE A 145 -2.19 -1.60 17.85
N GLU A 146 -1.71 -0.45 18.32
CA GLU A 146 -1.45 -0.26 19.75
C GLU A 146 -2.75 -0.20 20.57
N PHE A 147 -3.78 0.48 20.07
CA PHE A 147 -5.09 0.51 20.74
C PHE A 147 -5.73 -0.88 20.80
N SER A 148 -5.66 -1.64 19.73
CA SER A 148 -6.26 -2.98 19.63
C SER A 148 -5.68 -3.98 20.62
N LYS A 149 -4.41 -3.86 21.02
CA LYS A 149 -3.80 -4.75 22.01
C LYS A 149 -4.58 -4.80 23.33
N ASN A 150 -5.05 -3.66 23.82
CA ASN A 150 -5.87 -3.62 25.02
C ASN A 150 -7.27 -4.18 24.82
N LEU A 151 -7.84 -4.04 23.63
CA LEU A 151 -9.16 -4.53 23.29
C LEU A 151 -9.18 -6.06 23.13
N PHE A 152 -8.07 -6.69 22.75
CA PHE A 152 -7.95 -8.15 22.66
C PHE A 152 -7.92 -8.86 24.01
N ILE A 153 -7.67 -8.14 25.11
CA ILE A 153 -7.67 -8.72 26.48
C ILE A 153 -9.11 -8.92 26.98
N ASP A 154 -10.04 -8.12 26.50
CA ASP A 154 -11.45 -8.12 26.88
C ASP A 154 -12.24 -8.99 25.89
N GLU A 155 -12.71 -10.15 26.35
CA GLU A 155 -13.41 -11.13 25.50
C GLU A 155 -14.67 -10.55 24.82
N ASP A 156 -15.36 -9.58 25.44
CA ASP A 156 -16.55 -8.94 24.88
C ASP A 156 -16.21 -7.98 23.72
N LYS A 157 -14.96 -7.49 23.67
CA LYS A 157 -14.47 -6.55 22.66
C LYS A 157 -13.63 -7.21 21.56
N LYS A 158 -13.11 -8.38 21.87
CA LYS A 158 -12.11 -9.08 21.09
C LYS A 158 -12.57 -9.38 19.67
N ILE A 159 -13.73 -10.04 19.52
CA ILE A 159 -14.21 -10.49 18.20
C ILE A 159 -14.52 -9.32 17.26
N GLU A 160 -15.12 -8.23 17.78
CA GLU A 160 -15.35 -7.02 16.99
C GLU A 160 -14.02 -6.44 16.50
N THR A 161 -13.04 -6.32 17.40
CA THR A 161 -11.73 -5.75 17.09
C THR A 161 -10.93 -6.63 16.12
N GLN A 162 -10.97 -7.94 16.26
CA GLN A 162 -10.36 -8.90 15.34
C GLN A 162 -10.95 -8.78 13.94
N THR A 163 -12.28 -8.71 13.85
CA THR A 163 -13.00 -8.54 12.57
C THR A 163 -12.59 -7.24 11.86
N VAL A 164 -12.61 -6.13 12.59
CA VAL A 164 -12.23 -4.81 12.03
C VAL A 164 -10.77 -4.80 11.60
N LEU A 165 -9.87 -5.34 12.44
CA LEU A 165 -8.44 -5.44 12.13
C LEU A 165 -8.20 -6.21 10.83
N LYS A 166 -8.77 -7.43 10.74
CA LYS A 166 -8.63 -8.31 9.57
C LYS A 166 -9.19 -7.65 8.31
N SER A 167 -10.42 -7.13 8.38
CA SER A 167 -11.08 -6.50 7.23
C SER A 167 -10.29 -5.32 6.66
N ILE A 168 -9.92 -4.35 7.50
CA ILE A 168 -9.20 -3.15 7.03
C ILE A 168 -7.83 -3.53 6.48
N PHE A 169 -7.14 -4.46 7.12
CA PHE A 169 -5.83 -4.91 6.64
C PHE A 169 -5.94 -5.56 5.26
N LEU A 170 -6.89 -6.48 5.06
CA LEU A 170 -7.09 -7.16 3.78
C LEU A 170 -7.52 -6.19 2.67
N GLU A 171 -8.45 -5.27 2.93
CA GLU A 171 -8.84 -4.25 1.97
C GLU A 171 -7.66 -3.31 1.61
N SER A 172 -6.79 -3.02 2.58
CA SER A 172 -5.58 -2.23 2.34
C SER A 172 -4.59 -2.95 1.41
N LEU A 173 -4.49 -4.29 1.49
CA LEU A 173 -3.65 -5.08 0.58
C LEU A 173 -4.15 -4.97 -0.88
N LYS A 174 -5.47 -4.95 -1.09
CA LYS A 174 -6.05 -4.76 -2.43
C LYS A 174 -5.65 -3.41 -3.03
N LEU A 175 -5.71 -2.33 -2.23
CA LEU A 175 -5.29 -0.99 -2.68
C LEU A 175 -3.79 -0.92 -3.00
N LEU A 176 -2.96 -1.65 -2.27
CA LEU A 176 -1.51 -1.70 -2.48
C LEU A 176 -1.09 -2.61 -3.63
N ASN A 177 -1.89 -3.63 -3.96
CA ASN A 177 -1.52 -4.69 -4.91
C ASN A 177 -1.01 -4.16 -6.26
N PRO A 178 -1.64 -3.16 -6.91
CA PRO A 178 -1.13 -2.65 -8.19
C PRO A 178 0.29 -2.06 -8.09
N ALA A 179 0.69 -1.53 -6.94
CA ALA A 179 2.02 -0.95 -6.72
C ALA A 179 3.04 -1.98 -6.21
N MET A 180 2.62 -2.88 -5.31
CA MET A 180 3.47 -3.85 -4.61
C MET A 180 2.89 -5.28 -4.72
N PRO A 181 2.77 -5.84 -5.95
CA PRO A 181 2.02 -7.08 -6.17
C PRO A 181 2.61 -8.30 -5.46
N HIS A 182 3.93 -8.42 -5.36
CA HIS A 182 4.53 -9.65 -4.82
C HIS A 182 4.30 -9.80 -3.32
N ILE A 183 4.56 -8.76 -2.53
CA ILE A 183 4.37 -8.83 -1.07
C ILE A 183 2.89 -8.92 -0.70
N THR A 184 2.02 -8.22 -1.42
CA THR A 184 0.59 -8.23 -1.12
C THR A 184 -0.05 -9.58 -1.45
N GLU A 185 0.31 -10.21 -2.58
CA GLU A 185 -0.15 -11.55 -2.93
C GLU A 185 0.38 -12.62 -1.96
N GLU A 186 1.66 -12.55 -1.58
CA GLU A 186 2.25 -13.48 -0.60
C GLU A 186 1.53 -13.39 0.75
N ILE A 187 1.27 -12.18 1.24
CA ILE A 187 0.51 -12.00 2.48
C ILE A 187 -0.94 -12.45 2.29
N TRP A 188 -1.59 -12.07 1.19
CA TRP A 188 -2.98 -12.43 0.91
C TRP A 188 -3.19 -13.94 0.89
N SER A 189 -2.29 -14.69 0.26
CA SER A 189 -2.36 -16.15 0.17
C SER A 189 -2.32 -16.85 1.53
N SER A 190 -1.79 -16.18 2.57
CA SER A 190 -1.78 -16.67 3.93
C SER A 190 -3.12 -16.51 4.67
N PHE A 191 -4.04 -15.71 4.11
CA PHE A 191 -5.40 -15.49 4.65
C PHE A 191 -6.50 -16.06 3.75
N ASN A 192 -6.23 -16.27 2.46
CA ASN A 192 -7.21 -16.65 1.45
C ASN A 192 -6.62 -17.66 0.45
N GLU A 193 -7.46 -18.52 -0.11
CA GLU A 193 -7.04 -19.50 -1.12
C GLU A 193 -6.88 -18.91 -2.53
N ASN A 194 -7.55 -17.78 -2.83
CA ASN A 194 -7.55 -17.12 -4.14
C ASN A 194 -6.61 -15.92 -4.18
N TYR A 195 -6.17 -15.52 -5.37
CA TYR A 195 -5.37 -14.32 -5.57
C TYR A 195 -6.20 -13.03 -5.38
N ILE A 196 -5.52 -11.90 -5.08
CA ILE A 196 -6.18 -10.59 -4.95
C ILE A 196 -6.90 -10.22 -6.25
N ILE A 197 -6.26 -10.46 -7.40
CA ILE A 197 -6.80 -10.12 -8.72
C ILE A 197 -8.13 -10.82 -9.03
N ASP A 198 -8.40 -11.98 -8.41
CA ASP A 198 -9.65 -12.72 -8.58
C ASP A 198 -10.79 -12.16 -7.72
N ASN A 199 -10.47 -11.27 -6.77
CA ASN A 199 -11.38 -10.66 -5.80
C ASN A 199 -11.49 -9.13 -5.93
N SER A 200 -10.93 -8.55 -7.00
CA SER A 200 -10.91 -7.10 -7.26
C SER A 200 -12.07 -6.64 -8.14
#